data_e081d3f9af181a34e93fac101b7db96f
#
_entry.id   e081d3f9af181a34e93fac101b7db96f
#
_cell.length_a   1.000
_cell.length_b   1.000
_cell.length_c   1.000
_cell.angle_alpha   90.00
_cell.angle_beta   90.00
_cell.angle_gamma   90.00
#
_symmetry.space_group_name_H-M   'P 1'
#
loop_
_entity.id
_entity.type
_entity.pdbx_description
1 polymer ?
#
loop_
_entity_poly.entity_id
_entity_poly.type
_entity_poly.pdbx_seq_one_letter_code
_entity_poly.pdbx_strand_id
1 'polypeptide(L)'
;MADTRQKVICAFGGGWSSDFGPSFTSMPQNGALLIPFLLEADNIYYELDGAPHKVGGSTRLNSTAITGGTQDVHGIFDFWFQGTGGSETQKRVAYAGTRLLKEDVDGTWDELNTGLEDSKEPCFNVFSDDVIWSSTSNTDVPKTWNGAEASMPDLGGTPPNFAFSVVHKNRIWAAGVATLSSRLYYSNNLLHEDWTTVDGAGSIDVDPEDGDKITGLRSHRNELLVFKGPNKLTIHRITGSSPTGSDAFARI
;
A
#
# COMPACT_ATOMS: atom_id res chain seq x y z
N MET A 1 8.55 6.76 55.77
CA MET A 1 7.86 5.50 55.49
C MET A 1 8.43 4.96 54.18
N ALA A 2 9.16 3.85 54.24
CA ALA A 2 9.73 3.21 53.07
C ALA A 2 8.57 2.59 52.27
N ASP A 3 8.42 2.99 51.01
CA ASP A 3 7.45 2.40 50.07
C ASP A 3 7.93 0.98 49.72
N THR A 4 7.38 -0.01 50.42
CA THR A 4 7.60 -1.43 50.15
C THR A 4 6.68 -1.88 49.02
N ARG A 5 6.92 -1.40 47.80
CA ARG A 5 6.34 -2.04 46.63
C ARG A 5 7.01 -3.38 46.40
N GLN A 6 6.32 -4.46 46.77
CA GLN A 6 6.74 -5.79 46.37
C GLN A 6 6.76 -5.88 44.84
N LYS A 7 7.96 -6.02 44.29
CA LYS A 7 8.12 -6.30 42.86
C LYS A 7 7.82 -7.78 42.65
N VAL A 8 6.58 -8.09 42.28
CA VAL A 8 6.22 -9.46 41.86
C VAL A 8 6.70 -9.64 40.42
N ILE A 9 7.71 -10.46 40.21
CA ILE A 9 8.14 -10.88 38.88
C ILE A 9 7.33 -12.13 38.54
N CYS A 10 6.35 -11.97 37.64
CA CYS A 10 5.59 -13.08 37.09
C CYS A 10 6.12 -13.46 35.71
N ALA A 11 6.36 -14.74 35.48
CA ALA A 11 6.61 -15.25 34.14
C ALA A 11 5.24 -15.46 33.45
N PHE A 12 5.01 -14.78 32.33
CA PHE A 12 3.74 -14.84 31.59
C PHE A 12 3.76 -15.98 30.53
N GLY A 13 3.98 -17.20 30.96
CA GLY A 13 4.05 -18.37 30.08
C GLY A 13 2.71 -18.76 29.42
N GLY A 14 1.59 -18.21 29.91
CA GLY A 14 0.24 -18.46 29.36
C GLY A 14 -0.13 -17.59 28.17
N GLY A 15 0.68 -16.59 27.82
CA GLY A 15 0.36 -15.65 26.75
C GLY A 15 -0.71 -14.62 27.13
N TRP A 16 -1.37 -14.07 26.12
CA TRP A 16 -2.49 -13.14 26.30
C TRP A 16 -3.82 -13.84 26.11
N SER A 17 -4.79 -13.63 27.02
CA SER A 17 -6.15 -14.11 26.90
C SER A 17 -7.14 -13.07 27.43
N SER A 18 -8.18 -12.77 26.65
CA SER A 18 -9.32 -11.95 27.03
C SER A 18 -10.52 -12.79 27.51
N ASP A 19 -10.40 -14.13 27.52
CA ASP A 19 -11.50 -15.04 27.83
C ASP A 19 -11.81 -15.11 29.34
N PHE A 20 -10.92 -14.57 30.15
CA PHE A 20 -11.06 -14.53 31.60
C PHE A 20 -11.36 -13.12 32.09
N GLY A 21 -12.22 -13.01 33.10
CA GLY A 21 -12.54 -11.72 33.71
C GLY A 21 -11.34 -11.01 34.34
N PRO A 22 -11.43 -9.70 34.65
CA PRO A 22 -10.31 -8.86 35.09
C PRO A 22 -9.58 -9.32 36.33
N SER A 23 -10.17 -10.19 37.13
CA SER A 23 -9.58 -10.77 38.34
C SER A 23 -8.72 -12.02 38.08
N PHE A 24 -8.76 -12.56 36.86
CA PHE A 24 -8.00 -13.75 36.49
C PHE A 24 -6.68 -13.36 35.84
N THR A 25 -5.62 -13.32 36.61
CA THR A 25 -4.25 -13.11 36.14
C THR A 25 -3.48 -14.43 35.98
N SER A 26 -4.10 -15.55 36.33
CA SER A 26 -3.50 -16.87 36.25
C SER A 26 -4.54 -17.97 36.11
N MET A 27 -4.20 -19.04 35.44
CA MET A 27 -5.03 -20.22 35.28
C MET A 27 -4.42 -21.40 36.06
N PRO A 28 -5.19 -22.08 36.94
CA PRO A 28 -4.70 -23.27 37.61
C PRO A 28 -4.50 -24.42 36.60
N GLN A 29 -3.33 -24.99 36.61
CA GLN A 29 -3.06 -26.22 35.87
C GLN A 29 -2.81 -27.38 36.88
N ASN A 30 -3.68 -28.39 36.83
CA ASN A 30 -3.55 -29.61 37.66
C ASN A 30 -3.31 -29.38 39.17
N GLY A 31 -3.93 -28.33 39.70
CA GLY A 31 -3.98 -28.11 41.14
C GLY A 31 -2.70 -27.56 41.81
N ALA A 32 -1.62 -27.34 41.09
CA ALA A 32 -0.35 -26.93 41.68
C ALA A 32 0.39 -25.80 40.96
N LEU A 33 0.13 -25.56 39.68
CA LEU A 33 0.83 -24.50 38.92
C LEU A 33 -0.15 -23.47 38.37
N LEU A 34 0.07 -22.21 38.73
CA LEU A 34 -0.65 -21.08 38.16
C LEU A 34 0.14 -20.52 36.96
N ILE A 35 -0.46 -20.51 35.78
CA ILE A 35 0.12 -19.84 34.62
C ILE A 35 -0.49 -18.44 34.56
N PRO A 36 0.29 -17.39 34.77
CA PRO A 36 -0.22 -16.03 34.70
C PRO A 36 -0.52 -15.62 33.25
N PHE A 37 -1.64 -14.95 33.05
CA PHE A 37 -2.02 -14.31 31.81
C PHE A 37 -1.94 -12.81 31.95
N LEU A 38 -1.63 -12.14 30.87
CA LEU A 38 -1.74 -10.70 30.75
C LEU A 38 -3.09 -10.36 30.11
N LEU A 39 -3.91 -9.59 30.84
CA LEU A 39 -5.26 -9.20 30.36
C LEU A 39 -5.22 -7.97 29.47
N GLU A 40 -4.25 -7.08 29.70
CA GLU A 40 -4.04 -5.87 28.93
C GLU A 40 -2.58 -5.52 28.90
N ALA A 41 -2.09 -5.11 27.76
CA ALA A 41 -0.72 -4.71 27.57
C ALA A 41 -0.58 -3.66 26.47
N ASP A 42 -0.08 -2.48 26.83
CA ASP A 42 0.25 -1.42 25.91
C ASP A 42 1.77 -1.29 25.74
N ASN A 43 2.21 -1.12 24.49
CA ASN A 43 3.62 -0.91 24.16
C ASN A 43 4.57 -2.02 24.64
N ILE A 44 4.12 -3.26 24.64
CA ILE A 44 4.96 -4.43 24.88
C ILE A 44 4.81 -5.47 23.76
N TYR A 45 5.83 -6.30 23.60
CA TYR A 45 5.80 -7.51 22.78
C TYR A 45 6.39 -8.68 23.56
N TYR A 46 6.08 -9.90 23.15
CA TYR A 46 6.62 -11.11 23.73
C TYR A 46 7.66 -11.73 22.82
N GLU A 47 8.77 -12.11 23.36
CA GLU A 47 9.74 -12.97 22.67
C GLU A 47 9.34 -14.46 22.81
N LEU A 48 10.06 -15.32 22.09
CA LEU A 48 9.78 -16.77 22.06
C LEU A 48 9.92 -17.44 23.45
N ASP A 49 10.65 -16.84 24.34
CA ASP A 49 10.80 -17.28 25.75
C ASP A 49 9.63 -16.89 26.66
N GLY A 50 8.66 -16.15 26.11
CA GLY A 50 7.50 -15.65 26.84
C GLY A 50 7.79 -14.43 27.72
N ALA A 51 8.98 -13.83 27.65
CA ALA A 51 9.28 -12.61 28.37
C ALA A 51 8.65 -11.38 27.73
N PRO A 52 7.97 -10.52 28.51
CA PRO A 52 7.44 -9.27 27.99
C PRO A 52 8.56 -8.24 27.85
N HIS A 53 8.70 -7.71 26.65
CA HIS A 53 9.64 -6.63 26.35
C HIS A 53 8.89 -5.35 26.01
N LYS A 54 9.38 -4.23 26.50
CA LYS A 54 8.85 -2.92 26.12
C LYS A 54 9.21 -2.64 24.67
N VAL A 55 8.22 -2.22 23.87
CA VAL A 55 8.48 -1.66 22.55
C VAL A 55 9.38 -0.44 22.71
N GLY A 56 10.50 -0.42 22.02
CA GLY A 56 11.41 0.72 22.01
C GLY A 56 10.70 2.00 21.58
N GLY A 57 11.12 3.13 22.10
CA GLY A 57 10.61 4.42 21.65
C GLY A 57 10.93 4.62 20.16
N SER A 58 10.01 5.23 19.43
CA SER A 58 10.27 5.66 18.06
C SER A 58 11.04 6.98 18.06
N THR A 59 12.03 7.09 17.18
CA THR A 59 12.68 8.37 16.89
C THR A 59 12.05 8.95 15.64
N ARG A 60 11.64 10.22 15.73
CA ARG A 60 11.09 10.93 14.58
C ARG A 60 12.16 11.05 13.49
N LEU A 61 11.84 10.61 12.28
CA LEU A 61 12.76 10.63 11.14
C LEU A 61 13.00 12.08 10.66
N ASN A 62 11.93 12.87 10.54
CA ASN A 62 12.01 14.25 10.10
C ASN A 62 12.28 15.21 11.26
N SER A 63 13.25 16.10 11.09
CA SER A 63 13.61 17.13 12.09
C SER A 63 12.59 18.27 12.15
N THR A 64 11.96 18.59 11.04
CA THR A 64 10.97 19.66 10.88
C THR A 64 9.59 19.10 10.55
N ALA A 65 8.54 19.82 10.96
CA ALA A 65 7.19 19.48 10.55
C ALA A 65 7.02 19.68 9.04
N ILE A 66 6.26 18.79 8.40
CA ILE A 66 5.87 18.95 7.00
C ILE A 66 5.09 20.25 6.84
N THR A 67 5.42 21.03 5.81
CA THR A 67 4.74 22.29 5.50
C THR A 67 3.24 22.05 5.29
N GLY A 68 2.40 22.84 5.95
CA GLY A 68 0.94 22.76 5.83
C GLY A 68 0.22 22.26 7.08
N GLY A 69 0.93 22.12 8.21
CA GLY A 69 0.35 21.76 9.51
C GLY A 69 0.27 20.26 9.74
N THR A 70 -0.58 19.85 10.68
CA THR A 70 -0.83 18.43 10.98
C THR A 70 -1.59 17.80 9.82
N GLN A 71 -0.98 16.82 9.19
CA GLN A 71 -1.56 16.08 8.06
C GLN A 71 -1.56 14.59 8.40
N ASP A 72 -2.64 13.90 8.06
CA ASP A 72 -2.68 12.45 8.12
C ASP A 72 -1.87 11.86 6.97
N VAL A 73 -1.00 10.90 7.28
CA VAL A 73 -0.21 10.20 6.26
C VAL A 73 -1.02 9.03 5.75
N HIS A 74 -1.40 9.08 4.47
CA HIS A 74 -2.22 8.05 3.81
C HIS A 74 -1.38 6.92 3.23
N GLY A 75 -0.13 7.20 2.89
CA GLY A 75 0.80 6.19 2.41
C GLY A 75 2.23 6.68 2.28
N ILE A 76 3.16 5.75 2.40
CA ILE A 76 4.59 5.98 2.20
C ILE A 76 5.10 4.89 1.26
N PHE A 77 5.98 5.25 0.34
CA PHE A 77 6.54 4.35 -0.64
C PHE A 77 8.04 4.60 -0.83
N ASP A 78 8.84 3.55 -0.70
CA ASP A 78 10.28 3.56 -0.99
C ASP A 78 10.53 2.99 -2.37
N PHE A 79 11.40 3.65 -3.16
CA PHE A 79 11.82 3.12 -4.45
C PHE A 79 13.29 3.46 -4.73
N TRP A 80 13.87 2.70 -5.65
CA TRP A 80 15.21 2.91 -6.13
C TRP A 80 15.15 3.36 -7.57
N PHE A 81 15.84 4.43 -7.91
CA PHE A 81 15.95 4.88 -9.28
C PHE A 81 17.42 4.92 -9.70
N GLN A 82 17.67 4.73 -10.97
CA GLN A 82 19.00 4.79 -11.55
C GLN A 82 19.32 6.24 -11.94
N GLY A 83 20.18 6.87 -11.16
CA GLY A 83 20.67 8.22 -11.45
C GLY A 83 21.66 8.25 -12.64
N THR A 84 21.99 9.44 -13.09
CA THR A 84 22.99 9.66 -14.14
C THR A 84 24.32 9.04 -13.74
N GLY A 85 24.83 8.12 -14.55
CA GLY A 85 26.09 7.40 -14.28
C GLY A 85 25.92 6.02 -13.65
N GLY A 86 24.68 5.50 -13.55
CA GLY A 86 24.41 4.14 -13.09
C GLY A 86 24.44 3.96 -11.57
N SER A 87 24.46 5.04 -10.79
CA SER A 87 24.31 4.96 -9.34
C SER A 87 22.83 4.78 -8.96
N GLU A 88 22.54 3.77 -8.15
CA GLU A 88 21.21 3.61 -7.57
C GLU A 88 21.02 4.56 -6.38
N THR A 89 19.90 5.27 -6.35
CA THR A 89 19.54 6.18 -5.27
C THR A 89 18.17 5.79 -4.74
N GLN A 90 18.11 5.57 -3.43
CA GLN A 90 16.84 5.37 -2.75
C GLN A 90 16.12 6.71 -2.58
N LYS A 91 14.86 6.72 -2.89
CA LYS A 91 13.95 7.85 -2.66
C LYS A 91 12.72 7.35 -1.93
N ARG A 92 12.16 8.24 -1.12
CA ARG A 92 10.91 7.98 -0.42
C ARG A 92 9.90 9.04 -0.80
N VAL A 93 8.69 8.58 -1.12
CA VAL A 93 7.53 9.43 -1.44
C VAL A 93 6.44 9.17 -0.42
N ALA A 94 5.78 10.21 0.02
CA ALA A 94 4.63 10.10 0.92
C ALA A 94 3.43 10.86 0.35
N TYR A 95 2.24 10.32 0.60
CA TYR A 95 0.98 11.03 0.40
C TYR A 95 0.42 11.39 1.77
N ALA A 96 0.30 12.68 2.05
CA ALA A 96 -0.14 13.20 3.34
C ALA A 96 -1.11 14.38 3.15
N GLY A 97 -2.32 14.23 3.72
CA GLY A 97 -3.41 15.17 3.52
C GLY A 97 -3.71 15.39 2.04
N THR A 98 -3.48 16.60 1.54
CA THR A 98 -3.71 16.98 0.14
C THR A 98 -2.43 17.09 -0.69
N ARG A 99 -1.34 16.42 -0.26
CA ARG A 99 0.02 16.63 -0.80
C ARG A 99 0.74 15.34 -1.10
N LEU A 100 1.52 15.35 -2.18
CA LEU A 100 2.61 14.40 -2.41
C LEU A 100 3.92 15.06 -1.99
N LEU A 101 4.75 14.31 -1.29
CA LEU A 101 5.98 14.75 -0.68
C LEU A 101 7.11 13.79 -1.04
N LYS A 102 8.33 14.30 -1.17
CA LYS A 102 9.56 13.51 -1.26
C LYS A 102 10.44 13.75 -0.04
N GLU A 103 11.11 12.71 0.41
CA GLU A 103 12.16 12.86 1.41
C GLU A 103 13.43 13.44 0.78
N ASP A 104 14.00 14.43 1.43
CA ASP A 104 15.32 14.96 1.08
C ASP A 104 16.42 14.27 1.93
N VAL A 105 17.67 14.50 1.56
CA VAL A 105 18.88 13.84 2.11
C VAL A 105 19.09 14.06 3.61
N ASP A 106 18.47 15.07 4.18
CA ASP A 106 18.60 15.45 5.59
C ASP A 106 17.39 14.99 6.45
N GLY A 107 16.48 14.19 5.87
CA GLY A 107 15.26 13.74 6.53
C GLY A 107 14.15 14.80 6.60
N THR A 108 14.29 15.89 5.84
CA THR A 108 13.18 16.83 5.58
C THR A 108 12.29 16.31 4.45
N TRP A 109 11.09 16.88 4.35
CA TRP A 109 10.13 16.51 3.32
C TRP A 109 9.78 17.71 2.47
N ASP A 110 10.11 17.60 1.19
CA ASP A 110 9.78 18.59 0.18
C ASP A 110 8.48 18.25 -0.54
N GLU A 111 7.79 19.29 -0.96
CA GLU A 111 6.52 19.17 -1.65
C GLU A 111 6.75 18.86 -3.15
N LEU A 112 6.15 17.76 -3.62
CA LEU A 112 6.05 17.43 -5.05
C LEU A 112 4.78 17.98 -5.68
N ASN A 113 3.64 17.86 -4.98
CA ASN A 113 2.33 18.33 -5.44
C ASN A 113 1.44 18.74 -4.28
N THR A 114 0.49 19.62 -4.58
CA THR A 114 -0.57 20.08 -3.67
C THR A 114 -1.93 20.05 -4.36
N GLY A 115 -2.98 20.27 -3.55
CA GLY A 115 -4.34 20.40 -4.06
C GLY A 115 -4.98 19.07 -4.45
N LEU A 116 -4.45 17.95 -3.98
CA LEU A 116 -5.05 16.63 -4.14
C LEU A 116 -6.23 16.45 -3.17
N GLU A 117 -7.10 15.49 -3.45
CA GLU A 117 -8.17 15.13 -2.49
C GLU A 117 -7.58 14.49 -1.24
N ASP A 118 -8.04 14.92 -0.06
CA ASP A 118 -7.63 14.33 1.22
C ASP A 118 -8.33 12.99 1.49
N SER A 119 -7.75 12.21 2.40
CA SER A 119 -8.34 10.96 2.91
C SER A 119 -8.62 9.92 1.82
N LYS A 120 -7.77 9.87 0.79
CA LYS A 120 -7.81 8.86 -0.27
C LYS A 120 -6.71 7.82 -0.09
N GLU A 121 -7.01 6.58 -0.45
CA GLU A 121 -6.03 5.51 -0.42
C GLU A 121 -5.10 5.61 -1.63
N PRO A 122 -3.77 5.75 -1.44
CA PRO A 122 -2.83 5.79 -2.54
C PRO A 122 -2.47 4.40 -3.06
N CYS A 123 -2.14 4.36 -4.33
CA CYS A 123 -1.49 3.22 -4.97
C CYS A 123 -0.19 3.71 -5.62
N PHE A 124 0.92 3.08 -5.26
CA PHE A 124 2.24 3.35 -5.83
C PHE A 124 2.76 2.13 -6.57
N ASN A 125 3.35 2.34 -7.72
CA ASN A 125 4.06 1.32 -8.50
C ASN A 125 5.31 1.92 -9.10
N VAL A 126 6.26 1.06 -9.48
CA VAL A 126 7.45 1.48 -10.25
C VAL A 126 7.39 0.83 -11.62
N PHE A 127 7.59 1.63 -12.65
CA PHE A 127 7.70 1.17 -14.03
C PHE A 127 8.77 1.95 -14.77
N SER A 128 9.78 1.26 -15.31
CA SER A 128 10.90 1.89 -16.07
C SER A 128 11.60 3.01 -15.30
N ASP A 129 11.90 2.79 -14.02
CA ASP A 129 12.51 3.75 -13.10
C ASP A 129 11.63 4.95 -12.69
N ASP A 130 10.38 5.02 -13.16
CA ASP A 130 9.41 6.02 -12.76
C ASP A 130 8.45 5.47 -11.68
N VAL A 131 8.16 6.29 -10.69
CA VAL A 131 7.06 6.04 -9.74
C VAL A 131 5.75 6.49 -10.35
N ILE A 132 4.80 5.59 -10.38
CA ILE A 132 3.42 5.89 -10.79
C ILE A 132 2.56 5.97 -9.52
N TRP A 133 1.92 7.09 -9.32
CA TRP A 133 0.97 7.30 -8.24
C TRP A 133 -0.45 7.42 -8.75
N SER A 134 -1.38 6.84 -8.03
CA SER A 134 -2.81 7.06 -8.17
C SER A 134 -3.49 6.97 -6.80
N SER A 135 -4.74 7.33 -6.71
CA SER A 135 -5.51 7.24 -5.48
C SER A 135 -6.96 6.84 -5.74
N THR A 136 -7.70 6.53 -4.70
CA THR A 136 -9.15 6.30 -4.77
C THR A 136 -9.96 7.58 -5.04
N SER A 137 -9.29 8.68 -5.37
CA SER A 137 -9.92 9.91 -5.87
C SER A 137 -10.52 9.68 -7.26
N ASN A 138 -11.64 10.34 -7.51
CA ASN A 138 -12.25 10.37 -8.86
C ASN A 138 -11.84 11.61 -9.65
N THR A 139 -11.16 12.55 -9.04
CA THR A 139 -10.76 13.84 -9.62
C THR A 139 -9.27 13.97 -9.83
N ASP A 140 -8.46 13.34 -8.96
CA ASP A 140 -7.01 13.39 -9.11
C ASP A 140 -6.55 12.55 -10.29
N VAL A 141 -5.80 13.20 -11.18
CA VAL A 141 -5.16 12.51 -12.31
C VAL A 141 -3.98 11.70 -11.79
N PRO A 142 -3.80 10.44 -12.24
CA PRO A 142 -2.59 9.68 -11.93
C PRO A 142 -1.32 10.44 -12.32
N LYS A 143 -0.26 10.26 -11.55
CA LYS A 143 0.99 11.02 -11.72
C LYS A 143 2.18 10.09 -11.90
N THR A 144 3.23 10.62 -12.51
CA THR A 144 4.49 9.93 -12.71
C THR A 144 5.67 10.76 -12.20
N TRP A 145 6.73 10.12 -11.70
CA TRP A 145 7.91 10.81 -11.20
C TRP A 145 9.18 9.98 -11.38
N ASN A 146 10.17 10.55 -12.01
CA ASN A 146 11.47 9.93 -12.30
C ASN A 146 12.52 10.05 -11.18
N GLY A 147 12.11 10.55 -9.99
CA GLY A 147 13.02 10.72 -8.86
C GLY A 147 13.87 11.98 -8.88
N ALA A 148 13.96 12.69 -10.00
CA ALA A 148 14.83 13.86 -10.16
C ALA A 148 14.06 15.18 -10.26
N GLU A 149 12.85 15.16 -10.77
CA GLU A 149 12.04 16.37 -11.00
C GLU A 149 11.59 17.04 -9.70
N ALA A 150 11.39 18.35 -9.79
CA ALA A 150 10.93 19.14 -8.64
C ALA A 150 9.46 18.92 -8.30
N SER A 151 8.66 18.41 -9.24
CA SER A 151 7.24 18.06 -9.05
C SER A 151 6.97 16.73 -9.73
N MET A 152 5.84 16.12 -9.36
CA MET A 152 5.33 14.88 -9.95
C MET A 152 4.26 15.23 -10.97
N PRO A 153 4.58 15.27 -12.29
CA PRO A 153 3.63 15.64 -13.33
C PRO A 153 2.51 14.63 -13.48
N ASP A 154 1.45 15.02 -14.16
CA ASP A 154 0.37 14.12 -14.53
C ASP A 154 0.91 13.03 -15.48
N LEU A 155 0.42 11.81 -15.29
CA LEU A 155 0.76 10.68 -16.16
C LEU A 155 0.30 10.98 -17.60
N GLY A 156 1.23 10.90 -18.54
CA GLY A 156 0.99 11.21 -19.94
C GLY A 156 0.04 10.23 -20.64
N GLY A 157 -0.35 10.58 -21.89
CA GLY A 157 -1.14 9.71 -22.77
C GLY A 157 -2.62 9.56 -22.42
N THR A 158 -3.17 10.47 -21.62
CA THR A 158 -4.60 10.49 -21.25
C THR A 158 -5.09 9.21 -20.55
N PRO A 159 -4.44 8.73 -19.47
CA PRO A 159 -4.95 7.62 -18.70
C PRO A 159 -6.32 7.95 -18.08
N PRO A 160 -7.16 6.97 -17.81
CA PRO A 160 -8.33 7.21 -16.97
C PRO A 160 -7.88 7.52 -15.51
N ASN A 161 -8.72 8.20 -14.74
CA ASN A 161 -8.49 8.36 -13.30
C ASN A 161 -8.77 7.02 -12.61
N PHE A 162 -7.73 6.22 -12.41
CA PHE A 162 -7.81 4.89 -11.81
C PHE A 162 -7.39 4.91 -10.34
N ALA A 163 -8.01 4.05 -9.53
CA ALA A 163 -7.69 3.93 -8.11
C ALA A 163 -6.50 3.01 -7.84
N PHE A 164 -6.37 1.93 -8.59
CA PHE A 164 -5.32 0.94 -8.40
C PHE A 164 -4.63 0.61 -9.70
N SER A 165 -3.36 0.31 -9.60
CA SER A 165 -2.57 -0.17 -10.73
C SER A 165 -1.62 -1.29 -10.30
N VAL A 166 -1.10 -2.02 -11.26
CA VAL A 166 -0.07 -3.03 -11.07
C VAL A 166 0.73 -3.19 -12.36
N VAL A 167 2.01 -3.44 -12.22
CA VAL A 167 2.86 -3.77 -13.36
C VAL A 167 2.76 -5.27 -13.65
N HIS A 168 2.40 -5.61 -14.87
CA HIS A 168 2.35 -7.00 -15.35
C HIS A 168 2.68 -7.06 -16.83
N LYS A 169 3.62 -7.95 -17.22
CA LYS A 169 4.06 -8.15 -18.60
C LYS A 169 4.42 -6.85 -19.34
N ASN A 170 5.29 -6.06 -18.72
CA ASN A 170 5.79 -4.80 -19.26
C ASN A 170 4.70 -3.77 -19.59
N ARG A 171 3.60 -3.78 -18.85
CA ARG A 171 2.48 -2.83 -18.96
C ARG A 171 2.02 -2.42 -17.58
N ILE A 172 1.45 -1.23 -17.50
CA ILE A 172 0.63 -0.85 -16.35
C ILE A 172 -0.78 -1.33 -16.61
N TRP A 173 -1.32 -2.08 -15.68
CA TRP A 173 -2.71 -2.48 -15.62
C TRP A 173 -3.40 -1.66 -14.53
N ALA A 174 -4.53 -1.07 -14.86
CA ALA A 174 -5.21 -0.09 -14.02
C ALA A 174 -6.72 -0.34 -13.95
N ALA A 175 -7.30 -0.09 -12.78
CA ALA A 175 -8.74 -0.27 -12.54
C ALA A 175 -9.23 0.67 -11.43
N GLY A 176 -10.53 0.59 -11.13
CA GLY A 176 -11.15 1.43 -10.11
C GLY A 176 -11.57 2.79 -10.63
N VAL A 177 -11.87 2.90 -11.92
CA VAL A 177 -12.48 4.10 -12.52
C VAL A 177 -13.94 4.18 -12.10
N ALA A 178 -14.36 5.30 -11.52
CA ALA A 178 -15.68 5.43 -10.91
C ALA A 178 -16.85 5.14 -11.86
N THR A 179 -16.75 5.61 -13.10
CA THR A 179 -17.81 5.46 -14.12
C THR A 179 -17.80 4.10 -14.82
N LEU A 180 -16.69 3.38 -14.78
CA LEU A 180 -16.47 2.09 -15.45
C LEU A 180 -15.81 1.11 -14.49
N SER A 181 -16.49 0.84 -13.39
CA SER A 181 -15.98 0.15 -12.22
C SER A 181 -15.58 -1.33 -12.44
N SER A 182 -16.09 -1.95 -13.53
CA SER A 182 -15.73 -3.33 -13.93
C SER A 182 -14.76 -3.37 -15.11
N ARG A 183 -14.21 -2.21 -15.52
CA ARG A 183 -13.27 -2.13 -16.63
C ARG A 183 -11.84 -2.12 -16.14
N LEU A 184 -11.03 -2.97 -16.75
CA LEU A 184 -9.60 -3.08 -16.57
C LEU A 184 -8.92 -2.42 -17.78
N TYR A 185 -8.04 -1.46 -17.54
CA TYR A 185 -7.28 -0.75 -18.56
C TYR A 185 -5.83 -1.24 -18.57
N TYR A 186 -5.16 -1.10 -19.70
CA TYR A 186 -3.73 -1.38 -19.82
C TYR A 186 -3.02 -0.39 -20.74
N SER A 187 -1.81 0.00 -20.34
CA SER A 187 -0.93 0.83 -21.15
C SER A 187 -0.32 0.03 -22.31
N ASN A 188 0.31 0.72 -23.24
CA ASN A 188 1.12 0.08 -24.28
C ASN A 188 2.33 -0.64 -23.65
N ASN A 189 2.89 -1.60 -24.38
CA ASN A 189 4.04 -2.38 -23.94
C ASN A 189 5.28 -1.49 -23.81
N LEU A 190 5.93 -1.53 -22.65
CA LEU A 190 7.09 -0.71 -22.28
C LEU A 190 6.86 0.81 -22.27
N LEU A 191 5.62 1.27 -22.47
CA LEU A 191 5.26 2.68 -22.54
C LEU A 191 4.12 2.97 -21.55
N HIS A 192 4.47 3.45 -20.36
CA HIS A 192 3.48 3.74 -19.31
C HIS A 192 2.65 4.99 -19.59
N GLU A 193 3.11 5.86 -20.47
CA GLU A 193 2.42 7.08 -20.89
C GLU A 193 1.65 6.93 -22.21
N ASP A 194 1.47 5.73 -22.71
CA ASP A 194 0.66 5.47 -23.90
C ASP A 194 -0.55 4.61 -23.54
N TRP A 195 -1.73 5.23 -23.54
CA TRP A 195 -3.02 4.61 -23.19
C TRP A 195 -4.00 4.57 -24.36
N THR A 196 -3.60 5.05 -25.54
CA THR A 196 -4.49 5.29 -26.67
C THR A 196 -4.07 4.64 -27.98
N THR A 197 -2.83 4.16 -28.09
CA THR A 197 -2.35 3.51 -29.32
C THR A 197 -3.14 2.24 -29.62
N VAL A 198 -3.78 2.22 -30.78
CA VAL A 198 -4.52 1.06 -31.28
C VAL A 198 -3.59 -0.15 -31.38
N ASP A 199 -4.11 -1.32 -30.95
CA ASP A 199 -3.35 -2.58 -30.86
C ASP A 199 -2.18 -2.58 -29.83
N GLY A 200 -1.95 -1.46 -29.16
CA GLY A 200 -0.92 -1.34 -28.12
C GLY A 200 -1.49 -1.20 -26.73
N ALA A 201 -2.38 -0.26 -26.52
CA ALA A 201 -3.10 0.01 -25.28
C ALA A 201 -4.58 -0.33 -25.40
N GLY A 202 -5.32 -0.39 -24.29
CA GLY A 202 -6.75 -0.66 -24.36
C GLY A 202 -7.42 -1.02 -23.04
N SER A 203 -8.52 -1.73 -23.12
CA SER A 203 -9.28 -2.16 -21.94
C SER A 203 -10.00 -3.48 -22.14
N ILE A 204 -10.33 -4.13 -21.01
CA ILE A 204 -11.10 -5.37 -20.95
C ILE A 204 -12.22 -5.19 -19.92
N ASP A 205 -13.45 -5.51 -20.28
CA ASP A 205 -14.55 -5.55 -19.34
C ASP A 205 -14.56 -6.90 -18.60
N VAL A 206 -14.58 -6.83 -17.28
CA VAL A 206 -14.54 -8.01 -16.40
C VAL A 206 -15.90 -8.15 -15.72
N ASP A 207 -16.78 -9.01 -16.28
CA ASP A 207 -18.16 -9.23 -15.84
C ASP A 207 -18.90 -7.94 -15.47
N PRO A 208 -19.18 -7.05 -16.42
CA PRO A 208 -19.76 -5.73 -16.13
C PRO A 208 -21.19 -5.80 -15.57
N GLU A 209 -21.88 -6.94 -15.77
CA GLU A 209 -23.29 -7.11 -15.38
C GLU A 209 -23.47 -7.83 -14.03
N ASP A 210 -22.38 -8.20 -13.35
CA ASP A 210 -22.46 -8.92 -12.08
C ASP A 210 -22.79 -8.04 -10.85
N GLY A 211 -22.79 -6.72 -11.03
CA GLY A 211 -23.06 -5.74 -9.98
C GLY A 211 -21.89 -5.45 -9.05
N ASP A 212 -20.74 -6.08 -9.27
CA ASP A 212 -19.52 -5.87 -8.50
C ASP A 212 -18.52 -4.99 -9.26
N LYS A 213 -17.75 -4.23 -8.48
CA LYS A 213 -16.64 -3.41 -9.00
C LYS A 213 -15.30 -4.15 -8.80
N ILE A 214 -14.31 -3.78 -9.60
CA ILE A 214 -12.94 -4.20 -9.34
C ILE A 214 -12.47 -3.51 -8.06
N THR A 215 -11.94 -4.29 -7.12
CA THR A 215 -11.47 -3.83 -5.80
C THR A 215 -9.97 -3.97 -5.63
N GLY A 216 -9.29 -4.66 -6.52
CA GLY A 216 -7.84 -4.80 -6.47
C GLY A 216 -7.28 -5.59 -7.65
N LEU A 217 -5.98 -5.42 -7.86
CA LEU A 217 -5.21 -6.08 -8.90
C LEU A 217 -3.94 -6.70 -8.29
N ARG A 218 -3.54 -7.86 -8.80
CA ARG A 218 -2.27 -8.47 -8.40
C ARG A 218 -1.64 -9.24 -9.55
N SER A 219 -0.40 -8.95 -9.85
CA SER A 219 0.41 -9.80 -10.73
C SER A 219 0.86 -11.04 -9.96
N HIS A 220 0.58 -12.22 -10.47
CA HIS A 220 1.01 -13.49 -9.88
C HIS A 220 1.52 -14.44 -10.95
N ARG A 221 2.81 -14.77 -10.89
CA ARG A 221 3.47 -15.57 -11.92
C ARG A 221 3.26 -14.96 -13.31
N ASN A 222 2.59 -15.68 -14.21
CA ASN A 222 2.31 -15.24 -15.58
C ASN A 222 0.87 -14.78 -15.81
N GLU A 223 0.11 -14.57 -14.75
CA GLU A 223 -1.31 -14.19 -14.75
C GLU A 223 -1.54 -12.89 -13.99
N LEU A 224 -2.51 -12.12 -14.42
CA LEU A 224 -3.02 -10.98 -13.69
C LEU A 224 -4.31 -11.40 -12.96
N LEU A 225 -4.31 -11.29 -11.65
CA LEU A 225 -5.49 -11.54 -10.82
C LEU A 225 -6.27 -10.26 -10.63
N VAL A 226 -7.56 -10.31 -10.91
CA VAL A 226 -8.51 -9.20 -10.78
C VAL A 226 -9.53 -9.58 -9.72
N PHE A 227 -9.56 -8.82 -8.64
CA PHE A 227 -10.48 -9.04 -7.52
C PHE A 227 -11.70 -8.16 -7.70
N LYS A 228 -12.90 -8.73 -7.57
CA LYS A 228 -14.16 -8.00 -7.60
C LYS A 228 -14.97 -8.23 -6.33
N GLY A 229 -15.74 -7.22 -5.94
CA GLY A 229 -16.60 -7.22 -4.76
C GLY A 229 -17.46 -5.95 -4.67
N PRO A 230 -18.27 -5.83 -3.61
CA PRO A 230 -18.29 -6.65 -2.38
C PRO A 230 -19.30 -7.81 -2.37
N ASN A 231 -20.18 -7.95 -3.38
CA ASN A 231 -21.33 -8.85 -3.29
C ASN A 231 -20.97 -10.34 -3.50
N LYS A 232 -20.24 -10.67 -4.58
CA LYS A 232 -19.91 -12.05 -4.95
C LYS A 232 -18.48 -12.46 -4.58
N LEU A 233 -17.58 -11.49 -4.39
CA LEU A 233 -16.16 -11.73 -4.06
C LEU A 233 -15.50 -12.70 -5.05
N THR A 234 -15.48 -12.33 -6.31
CA THR A 234 -14.90 -13.15 -7.36
C THR A 234 -13.44 -12.78 -7.67
N ILE A 235 -12.67 -13.76 -8.13
CA ILE A 235 -11.31 -13.57 -8.62
C ILE A 235 -11.29 -14.03 -10.08
N HIS A 236 -10.94 -13.13 -10.97
CA HIS A 236 -10.75 -13.42 -12.39
C HIS A 236 -9.26 -13.44 -12.73
N ARG A 237 -8.89 -14.27 -13.69
CA ARG A 237 -7.53 -14.35 -14.19
C ARG A 237 -7.48 -13.80 -15.61
N ILE A 238 -6.53 -12.93 -15.87
CA ILE A 238 -6.22 -12.46 -17.22
C ILE A 238 -4.92 -13.13 -17.65
N THR A 239 -4.99 -13.82 -18.75
CA THR A 239 -3.87 -14.51 -19.39
C THR A 239 -3.55 -13.84 -20.73
N GLY A 240 -2.54 -14.32 -21.45
CA GLY A 240 -2.09 -13.72 -22.69
C GLY A 240 -0.96 -12.71 -22.48
N SER A 241 -0.32 -12.28 -23.54
CA SER A 241 0.82 -11.35 -23.50
C SER A 241 0.63 -10.14 -24.42
N SER A 242 -0.37 -10.16 -25.28
CA SER A 242 -0.63 -9.14 -26.29
C SER A 242 -2.12 -8.74 -26.29
N PRO A 243 -2.46 -7.53 -26.72
CA PRO A 243 -3.86 -7.15 -26.97
C PRO A 243 -4.50 -7.93 -28.13
N THR A 244 -3.69 -8.34 -29.09
CA THR A 244 -4.14 -8.96 -30.34
C THR A 244 -3.33 -10.22 -30.66
N GLY A 245 -3.83 -11.04 -31.60
CA GLY A 245 -3.13 -12.22 -32.07
C GLY A 245 -3.47 -13.51 -31.31
N SER A 246 -2.65 -14.53 -31.48
CA SER A 246 -2.88 -15.88 -30.93
C SER A 246 -2.71 -15.96 -29.40
N ASP A 247 -1.99 -15.02 -28.83
CA ASP A 247 -1.80 -14.89 -27.37
C ASP A 247 -2.45 -13.61 -26.84
N ALA A 248 -3.64 -13.30 -27.37
CA ALA A 248 -4.39 -12.14 -26.93
C ALA A 248 -4.83 -12.28 -25.45
N PHE A 249 -4.97 -11.13 -24.78
CA PHE A 249 -5.46 -11.11 -23.42
C PHE A 249 -6.84 -11.75 -23.32
N ALA A 250 -6.95 -12.75 -22.47
CA ALA A 250 -8.18 -13.48 -22.23
C ALA A 250 -8.48 -13.60 -20.74
N ARG A 251 -9.75 -13.46 -20.39
CA ARG A 251 -10.27 -13.73 -19.07
C ARG A 251 -10.57 -15.23 -18.92
N ILE A 252 -10.16 -15.80 -17.80
CA ILE A 252 -10.47 -17.17 -17.39
C ILE A 252 -11.17 -17.12 -16.03
#